data_c61ad6b300964787cfd11dc6a6921eba
#
_entry.id   c61ad6b300964787cfd11dc6a6921eba
#
_cell.length_a   1.000
_cell.length_b   1.000
_cell.length_c   1.000
_cell.angle_alpha   90.00
_cell.angle_beta   90.00
_cell.angle_gamma   90.00
#
_symmetry.space_group_name_H-M   'P 1'
#
loop_
_entity.id
_entity.type
_entity.pdbx_description
1 polymer ?
#
loop_
_entity_poly.entity_id
_entity_poly.type
_entity_poly.pdbx_seq_one_letter_code
_entity_poly.pdbx_strand_id
1 'polypeptide(L)'
;MKKKIAVLIGLMMVLTLALAACGGGSGGESGGEDLSDSKYVGTWVVDTLSFAGETGEAETNFTLNLNGDGTGTLIGTNEDGTEDVSNLTWSLTDGGFKTKGDAKMDFKDDGDAIVAKILGVEMRMVKAGEGEGEEVVDLVDGAAYGYGGDDPIEAACYAYMAETVSKDYEAAEYSIPTVNIVHEDLTQEDEYLVYGDFWIENYNGDDDVLKCVSGGNYPGCMHVSKDDYTVTAFDVVADGGNFDASAKEIFGENYDSFVTEHGDDESNKERRKVTVSDYVNLNNLGFKYYQDEGWDPVELYHAPGEE
;
A
#
# COMPACT_ATOMS: atom_id res chain seq x y z
N MET A 1 -7.55 12.42 -24.79
CA MET A 1 -8.41 11.36 -24.29
C MET A 1 -8.48 10.10 -25.17
N LYS A 2 -8.73 10.17 -26.48
CA LYS A 2 -8.87 8.94 -27.32
C LYS A 2 -7.55 8.21 -27.66
N LYS A 3 -6.39 8.85 -27.55
CA LYS A 3 -5.08 8.24 -27.85
C LYS A 3 -4.50 7.44 -26.67
N LYS A 4 -4.81 7.84 -25.42
CA LYS A 4 -4.36 7.14 -24.20
C LYS A 4 -4.96 5.72 -24.09
N ILE A 5 -6.20 5.53 -24.48
CA ILE A 5 -6.94 4.25 -24.38
C ILE A 5 -6.38 3.16 -25.32
N ALA A 6 -5.86 3.54 -26.50
CA ALA A 6 -5.37 2.56 -27.48
C ALA A 6 -4.02 1.93 -27.08
N VAL A 7 -3.17 2.65 -26.36
CA VAL A 7 -1.90 2.14 -25.83
C VAL A 7 -2.15 1.19 -24.67
N LEU A 8 -3.11 1.50 -23.80
CA LEU A 8 -3.49 0.72 -22.64
C LEU A 8 -3.96 -0.71 -22.99
N ILE A 9 -4.90 -0.83 -23.93
CA ILE A 9 -5.48 -2.13 -24.34
C ILE A 9 -4.45 -3.03 -25.02
N GLY A 10 -3.54 -2.46 -25.81
CA GLY A 10 -2.46 -3.22 -26.45
C GLY A 10 -1.43 -3.76 -25.47
N LEU A 11 -1.23 -3.06 -24.37
CA LEU A 11 -0.20 -3.38 -23.38
C LEU A 11 -0.63 -4.48 -22.42
N MET A 12 -1.89 -4.49 -21.95
CA MET A 12 -2.43 -5.57 -21.11
C MET A 12 -2.35 -6.94 -21.81
N MET A 13 -2.63 -7.00 -23.12
CA MET A 13 -2.52 -8.27 -23.86
C MET A 13 -1.08 -8.77 -24.01
N VAL A 14 -0.10 -7.89 -24.02
CA VAL A 14 1.30 -8.24 -24.24
C VAL A 14 1.96 -8.77 -22.96
N LEU A 15 1.64 -8.18 -21.81
CA LEU A 15 2.25 -8.60 -20.54
C LEU A 15 1.67 -9.92 -20.01
N THR A 16 0.36 -10.11 -20.12
CA THR A 16 -0.30 -11.40 -19.77
C THR A 16 0.19 -12.58 -20.63
N LEU A 17 0.55 -12.33 -21.89
CA LEU A 17 1.13 -13.37 -22.77
C LEU A 17 2.59 -13.67 -22.43
N ALA A 18 3.36 -12.73 -21.90
CA ALA A 18 4.75 -12.97 -21.48
C ALA A 18 4.85 -13.79 -20.20
N LEU A 19 3.88 -13.64 -19.28
CA LEU A 19 3.80 -14.42 -18.04
C LEU A 19 3.28 -15.86 -18.30
N ALA A 20 2.41 -16.07 -19.30
CA ALA A 20 1.85 -17.39 -19.63
C ALA A 20 2.82 -18.34 -20.38
N ALA A 21 3.96 -17.85 -20.90
CA ALA A 21 4.85 -18.62 -21.79
C ALA A 21 5.94 -19.43 -21.08
N CYS A 22 6.03 -19.42 -19.73
CA CYS A 22 7.06 -20.14 -18.98
C CYS A 22 6.49 -20.96 -17.82
N GLY A 23 5.68 -21.97 -18.14
CA GLY A 23 5.37 -23.06 -17.22
C GLY A 23 6.47 -24.12 -17.26
N GLY A 24 7.14 -24.37 -16.12
CA GLY A 24 7.84 -25.60 -15.82
C GLY A 24 9.37 -25.54 -15.74
N GLY A 25 9.92 -25.75 -14.54
CA GLY A 25 11.31 -26.11 -14.34
C GLY A 25 11.83 -25.80 -12.93
N SER A 26 11.83 -26.82 -12.12
CA SER A 26 12.30 -26.86 -10.73
C SER A 26 13.77 -26.51 -10.55
N GLY A 27 14.10 -25.87 -9.41
CA GLY A 27 15.27 -26.11 -8.58
C GLY A 27 16.62 -25.73 -9.17
N GLY A 28 17.29 -24.79 -8.56
CA GLY A 28 18.69 -24.48 -8.84
C GLY A 28 19.26 -23.60 -7.75
N GLU A 29 20.11 -24.20 -6.97
CA GLU A 29 21.03 -23.75 -5.95
C GLU A 29 21.29 -22.23 -5.86
N SER A 30 21.04 -21.69 -4.67
CA SER A 30 21.44 -20.38 -4.22
C SER A 30 22.93 -20.38 -3.85
N GLY A 31 23.71 -19.74 -4.65
CA GLY A 31 25.05 -19.23 -4.35
C GLY A 31 25.05 -17.78 -4.82
N GLY A 32 24.15 -16.94 -4.26
CA GLY A 32 23.98 -15.58 -4.70
C GLY A 32 25.13 -14.71 -4.23
N GLU A 33 25.69 -13.92 -5.15
CA GLU A 33 26.50 -12.74 -4.83
C GLU A 33 25.69 -11.88 -3.87
N ASP A 34 26.33 -11.42 -2.77
CA ASP A 34 25.72 -10.45 -1.87
C ASP A 34 25.55 -9.11 -2.64
N LEU A 35 24.29 -8.78 -2.92
CA LEU A 35 23.90 -7.61 -3.68
C LEU A 35 23.33 -6.49 -2.80
N SER A 36 23.43 -6.62 -1.47
CA SER A 36 22.85 -5.70 -0.47
C SER A 36 23.26 -4.23 -0.69
N ASP A 37 24.48 -4.00 -1.16
CA ASP A 37 24.98 -2.65 -1.45
C ASP A 37 24.63 -2.16 -2.87
N SER A 38 23.86 -2.92 -3.64
CA SER A 38 23.50 -2.54 -5.00
C SER A 38 22.44 -1.43 -4.98
N LYS A 39 22.65 -0.40 -5.80
CA LYS A 39 21.65 0.66 -6.00
C LYS A 39 20.30 0.16 -6.52
N TYR A 40 20.24 -1.07 -7.05
CA TYR A 40 19.01 -1.64 -7.58
C TYR A 40 18.18 -2.35 -6.50
N VAL A 41 18.72 -2.61 -5.32
CA VAL A 41 17.95 -3.17 -4.20
C VAL A 41 16.86 -2.19 -3.79
N GLY A 42 15.65 -2.70 -3.61
CA GLY A 42 14.46 -1.95 -3.21
C GLY A 42 13.27 -2.18 -4.13
N THR A 43 12.26 -1.37 -3.96
CA THR A 43 10.99 -1.43 -4.70
C THR A 43 11.02 -0.45 -5.87
N TRP A 44 10.58 -0.90 -7.04
CA TRP A 44 10.49 -0.13 -8.27
C TRP A 44 9.07 -0.20 -8.81
N VAL A 45 8.52 0.95 -9.19
CA VAL A 45 7.17 1.09 -9.74
C VAL A 45 7.23 1.63 -11.16
N VAL A 46 6.26 1.28 -11.98
CA VAL A 46 6.22 1.76 -13.36
C VAL A 46 5.80 3.22 -13.38
N ASP A 47 6.65 4.05 -13.97
CA ASP A 47 6.43 5.49 -14.16
C ASP A 47 5.79 5.75 -15.54
N THR A 48 6.42 5.28 -16.60
CA THR A 48 5.93 5.50 -17.96
C THR A 48 6.07 4.26 -18.83
N LEU A 49 5.19 4.17 -19.81
CA LEU A 49 5.17 3.15 -20.86
C LEU A 49 5.26 3.82 -22.22
N SER A 50 6.17 3.32 -23.07
CA SER A 50 6.33 3.82 -24.43
C SER A 50 6.16 2.71 -25.45
N PHE A 51 5.33 2.92 -26.45
CA PHE A 51 5.12 2.00 -27.57
C PHE A 51 5.01 2.76 -28.89
N ALA A 52 5.74 2.33 -29.91
CA ALA A 52 5.78 2.93 -31.24
C ALA A 52 6.05 4.45 -31.25
N GLY A 53 6.83 4.94 -30.25
CA GLY A 53 7.21 6.35 -30.13
C GLY A 53 6.16 7.24 -29.42
N GLU A 54 5.07 6.67 -28.94
CA GLU A 54 4.12 7.36 -28.06
C GLU A 54 4.38 6.92 -26.61
N THR A 55 4.52 7.88 -25.69
CA THR A 55 4.74 7.67 -24.23
C THR A 55 3.48 8.11 -23.49
N GLY A 56 3.07 7.32 -22.52
CA GLY A 56 1.98 7.60 -21.60
C GLY A 56 2.33 7.22 -20.17
N GLU A 57 1.68 7.84 -19.22
CA GLU A 57 1.72 7.42 -17.83
C GLU A 57 1.17 6.00 -17.71
N ALA A 58 1.76 5.19 -16.85
CA ALA A 58 1.31 3.85 -16.61
C ALA A 58 0.10 3.88 -15.67
N GLU A 59 -1.05 3.47 -16.19
CA GLU A 59 -2.24 3.20 -15.35
C GLU A 59 -2.25 1.71 -14.90
N THR A 60 -1.08 1.08 -14.85
CA THR A 60 -0.94 -0.35 -14.48
C THR A 60 0.00 -0.48 -13.32
N ASN A 61 -0.48 -1.07 -12.26
CA ASN A 61 0.29 -1.33 -11.05
C ASN A 61 1.21 -2.54 -11.28
N PHE A 62 2.43 -2.27 -11.76
CA PHE A 62 3.52 -3.26 -11.73
C PHE A 62 4.57 -2.80 -10.74
N THR A 63 4.82 -3.66 -9.75
CA THR A 63 5.83 -3.45 -8.73
C THR A 63 6.91 -4.52 -8.85
N LEU A 64 8.17 -4.09 -8.92
CA LEU A 64 9.34 -4.97 -8.93
C LEU A 64 10.12 -4.78 -7.63
N ASN A 65 10.15 -5.81 -6.80
CA ASN A 65 10.94 -5.83 -5.57
C ASN A 65 12.22 -6.61 -5.80
N LEU A 66 13.37 -6.04 -5.43
CA LEU A 66 14.70 -6.64 -5.56
C LEU A 66 15.40 -6.69 -4.20
N ASN A 67 15.68 -7.91 -3.73
CA ASN A 67 16.33 -8.16 -2.43
C ASN A 67 17.85 -8.22 -2.59
N GLY A 68 18.59 -7.88 -1.54
CA GLY A 68 20.05 -7.91 -1.52
C GLY A 68 20.68 -9.31 -1.64
N ASP A 69 19.89 -10.37 -1.46
CA ASP A 69 20.32 -11.77 -1.64
C ASP A 69 20.19 -12.27 -3.11
N GLY A 70 19.82 -11.38 -4.04
CA GLY A 70 19.62 -11.71 -5.45
C GLY A 70 18.27 -12.35 -5.77
N THR A 71 17.34 -12.40 -4.80
CA THR A 71 15.93 -12.77 -5.04
C THR A 71 15.07 -11.54 -5.31
N GLY A 72 13.83 -11.73 -5.75
CA GLY A 72 12.88 -10.65 -5.93
C GLY A 72 11.52 -11.14 -6.40
N THR A 73 10.58 -10.21 -6.51
CA THR A 73 9.24 -10.45 -7.03
C THR A 73 8.83 -9.39 -8.04
N LEU A 74 8.08 -9.79 -9.05
CA LEU A 74 7.32 -8.88 -9.89
C LEU A 74 5.84 -9.10 -9.60
N ILE A 75 5.16 -8.05 -9.20
CA ILE A 75 3.75 -8.06 -8.83
C ILE A 75 2.99 -7.27 -9.89
N GLY A 76 1.95 -7.83 -10.44
CA GLY A 76 1.00 -7.17 -11.33
C GLY A 76 -0.38 -7.18 -10.71
N THR A 77 -1.01 -6.02 -10.53
CA THR A 77 -2.36 -5.92 -10.02
C THR A 77 -3.36 -5.84 -11.17
N ASN A 78 -4.32 -6.74 -11.19
CA ASN A 78 -5.38 -6.83 -12.19
C ASN A 78 -6.48 -5.79 -11.94
N GLU A 79 -7.34 -5.53 -12.93
CA GLU A 79 -8.48 -4.61 -12.82
C GLU A 79 -9.50 -5.00 -11.73
N ASP A 80 -9.50 -6.25 -11.29
CA ASP A 80 -10.35 -6.76 -10.22
C ASP A 80 -9.68 -6.75 -8.83
N GLY A 81 -8.49 -6.13 -8.74
CA GLY A 81 -7.71 -6.04 -7.50
C GLY A 81 -6.95 -7.32 -7.14
N THR A 82 -6.99 -8.38 -8.00
CA THR A 82 -6.17 -9.57 -7.76
C THR A 82 -4.75 -9.35 -8.22
N GLU A 83 -3.78 -9.88 -7.49
CA GLU A 83 -2.36 -9.77 -7.78
C GLU A 83 -1.81 -11.06 -8.41
N ASP A 84 -1.01 -10.88 -9.48
CA ASP A 84 -0.20 -11.93 -10.08
C ASP A 84 1.25 -11.77 -9.63
N VAL A 85 1.72 -12.63 -8.73
CA VAL A 85 3.08 -12.58 -8.19
C VAL A 85 3.99 -13.55 -8.93
N SER A 86 5.04 -13.03 -9.53
CA SER A 86 6.10 -13.78 -10.22
C SER A 86 7.39 -13.74 -9.41
N ASN A 87 7.84 -14.91 -8.91
CA ASN A 87 9.12 -15.00 -8.22
C ASN A 87 10.28 -14.98 -9.20
N LEU A 88 11.35 -14.26 -8.86
CA LEU A 88 12.52 -14.11 -9.71
C LEU A 88 13.84 -14.14 -8.92
N THR A 89 14.92 -14.36 -9.62
CA THR A 89 16.27 -14.04 -9.16
C THR A 89 16.86 -12.99 -10.07
N TRP A 90 17.77 -12.18 -9.57
CA TRP A 90 18.40 -11.14 -10.36
C TRP A 90 19.92 -11.09 -10.18
N SER A 91 20.60 -10.56 -11.17
CA SER A 91 22.06 -10.41 -11.16
C SER A 91 22.47 -9.19 -11.96
N LEU A 92 23.58 -8.53 -11.54
CA LEU A 92 24.14 -7.38 -12.22
C LEU A 92 24.60 -7.71 -13.64
N THR A 93 24.50 -6.70 -14.51
CA THR A 93 25.05 -6.69 -15.86
C THR A 93 25.87 -5.40 -16.09
N ASP A 94 26.54 -5.27 -17.24
CA ASP A 94 27.17 -4.01 -17.61
C ASP A 94 26.09 -2.95 -17.93
N GLY A 95 25.90 -1.99 -17.02
CA GLY A 95 24.93 -0.90 -17.13
C GLY A 95 23.48 -1.26 -16.76
N GLY A 96 23.28 -2.23 -15.85
CA GLY A 96 21.96 -2.59 -15.37
C GLY A 96 21.93 -3.92 -14.62
N PHE A 97 20.83 -4.63 -14.74
CA PHE A 97 20.65 -5.98 -14.20
C PHE A 97 19.69 -6.80 -15.06
N LYS A 98 19.66 -8.10 -14.84
CA LYS A 98 18.71 -9.00 -15.49
C LYS A 98 18.01 -9.87 -14.46
N THR A 99 16.76 -10.21 -14.75
CA THR A 99 15.98 -11.15 -13.96
C THR A 99 15.89 -12.52 -14.63
N LYS A 100 15.65 -13.55 -13.82
CA LYS A 100 15.41 -14.95 -14.22
C LYS A 100 14.33 -15.52 -13.32
N GLY A 101 13.72 -16.63 -13.73
CA GLY A 101 12.62 -17.26 -13.03
C GLY A 101 11.34 -17.07 -13.80
N ASP A 102 10.26 -16.73 -13.10
CA ASP A 102 8.94 -16.57 -13.73
C ASP A 102 8.87 -15.29 -14.57
N ALA A 103 9.62 -14.26 -14.22
CA ALA A 103 9.75 -13.03 -14.99
C ALA A 103 11.21 -12.86 -15.48
N LYS A 104 11.43 -12.90 -16.81
CA LYS A 104 12.75 -12.74 -17.44
C LYS A 104 12.81 -11.41 -18.18
N MET A 105 13.60 -10.49 -17.66
CA MET A 105 13.75 -9.15 -18.22
C MET A 105 15.19 -8.67 -18.11
N ASP A 106 15.59 -7.81 -19.06
CA ASP A 106 16.85 -7.07 -19.02
C ASP A 106 16.55 -5.60 -18.73
N PHE A 107 17.01 -5.13 -17.59
CA PHE A 107 16.87 -3.74 -17.16
C PHE A 107 18.17 -2.98 -17.40
N LYS A 108 18.05 -1.79 -17.94
CA LYS A 108 19.14 -0.84 -18.12
C LYS A 108 18.97 0.34 -17.18
N ASP A 109 20.11 0.83 -16.74
CA ASP A 109 20.22 2.05 -15.97
C ASP A 109 19.82 3.27 -16.81
N ASP A 110 18.96 4.12 -16.29
CA ASP A 110 18.54 5.39 -16.89
C ASP A 110 18.54 6.51 -15.83
N GLY A 111 19.70 6.74 -15.22
CA GLY A 111 19.86 7.71 -14.13
C GLY A 111 19.21 7.23 -12.83
N ASP A 112 18.14 7.87 -12.43
CA ASP A 112 17.37 7.52 -11.23
C ASP A 112 16.26 6.50 -11.52
N ALA A 113 16.17 6.03 -12.76
CA ALA A 113 15.21 5.06 -13.23
C ALA A 113 15.90 3.81 -13.81
N ILE A 114 15.10 2.77 -14.02
CA ILE A 114 15.47 1.58 -14.78
C ILE A 114 14.51 1.40 -15.95
N VAL A 115 15.01 0.91 -17.07
CA VAL A 115 14.22 0.73 -18.28
C VAL A 115 14.33 -0.71 -18.78
N ALA A 116 13.19 -1.35 -19.04
CA ALA A 116 13.11 -2.63 -19.72
C ALA A 116 12.35 -2.52 -21.04
N LYS A 117 12.69 -3.38 -22.02
CA LYS A 117 11.95 -3.50 -23.29
C LYS A 117 11.37 -4.89 -23.41
N ILE A 118 10.05 -4.98 -23.49
CA ILE A 118 9.33 -6.23 -23.62
C ILE A 118 8.41 -6.13 -24.84
N LEU A 119 8.64 -6.99 -25.83
CA LEU A 119 7.79 -7.09 -27.04
C LEU A 119 7.55 -5.74 -27.76
N GLY A 120 8.56 -4.84 -27.72
CA GLY A 120 8.47 -3.53 -28.37
C GLY A 120 7.90 -2.42 -27.49
N VAL A 121 7.47 -2.75 -26.28
CA VAL A 121 7.10 -1.79 -25.26
C VAL A 121 8.31 -1.47 -24.40
N GLU A 122 8.59 -0.22 -24.20
CA GLU A 122 9.59 0.28 -23.26
C GLU A 122 8.86 0.65 -21.96
N MET A 123 9.25 0.01 -20.87
CA MET A 123 8.75 0.24 -19.53
C MET A 123 9.84 0.94 -18.72
N ARG A 124 9.56 2.15 -18.28
CA ARG A 124 10.41 2.91 -17.37
C ARG A 124 9.88 2.74 -15.96
N MET A 125 10.74 2.35 -15.04
CA MET A 125 10.41 2.21 -13.62
C MET A 125 11.30 3.14 -12.81
N VAL A 126 10.73 3.73 -11.79
CA VAL A 126 11.42 4.55 -10.79
C VAL A 126 11.42 3.83 -9.45
N LYS A 127 12.41 4.13 -8.61
CA LYS A 127 12.35 3.64 -7.24
C LYS A 127 11.13 4.22 -6.55
N ALA A 128 10.40 3.40 -5.86
CA ALA A 128 9.36 3.88 -4.98
C ALA A 128 9.99 4.88 -4.00
N GLY A 129 9.59 6.16 -4.10
CA GLY A 129 10.16 7.27 -3.32
C GLY A 129 11.22 8.14 -4.02
N GLU A 130 11.60 7.92 -5.32
CA GLU A 130 12.62 8.73 -5.99
C GLU A 130 12.19 9.32 -7.37
N GLY A 131 10.91 9.41 -7.72
CA GLY A 131 10.44 9.97 -9.01
C GLY A 131 10.25 11.50 -8.95
N GLU A 132 10.92 12.26 -9.86
CA GLU A 132 10.56 13.66 -10.12
C GLU A 132 9.26 13.73 -10.91
N GLY A 133 8.18 14.13 -10.25
CA GLY A 133 6.95 14.47 -10.95
C GLY A 133 5.69 14.28 -10.13
N GLU A 134 5.54 14.96 -9.18
CA GLU A 134 4.74 15.40 -8.08
C GLU A 134 5.61 15.23 -6.85
N GLU A 135 5.77 16.30 -6.11
CA GLU A 135 6.42 16.29 -4.80
C GLU A 135 5.70 15.19 -4.01
N VAL A 136 6.29 13.97 -3.97
CA VAL A 136 5.91 13.01 -2.95
C VAL A 136 6.26 13.76 -1.69
N VAL A 137 5.26 14.38 -1.10
CA VAL A 137 5.33 14.89 0.23
C VAL A 137 6.05 13.81 0.98
N ASP A 138 7.16 14.18 1.58
CA ASP A 138 7.95 13.33 2.45
C ASP A 138 6.96 12.81 3.49
N LEU A 139 6.24 11.74 3.13
CA LEU A 139 5.30 11.06 4.01
C LEU A 139 6.18 10.61 5.14
N VAL A 140 6.17 11.40 6.18
CA VAL A 140 6.89 11.31 7.42
C VAL A 140 7.32 9.89 7.63
N ASP A 141 8.63 9.65 7.56
CA ASP A 141 9.37 8.40 7.74
C ASP A 141 8.42 7.17 7.83
N GLY A 142 8.03 6.61 6.66
CA GLY A 142 6.89 5.67 6.51
C GLY A 142 7.00 4.36 7.30
N ALA A 143 8.02 4.24 8.14
CA ALA A 143 8.14 3.24 9.17
C ALA A 143 7.17 3.44 10.35
N ALA A 144 6.53 4.63 10.46
CA ALA A 144 5.77 4.96 11.66
C ALA A 144 4.42 4.24 11.76
N TYR A 145 3.75 3.94 10.64
CA TYR A 145 2.39 3.36 10.70
C TYR A 145 2.10 2.23 9.70
N GLY A 146 3.05 1.86 8.83
CA GLY A 146 2.93 0.64 8.02
C GLY A 146 1.73 0.60 7.07
N TYR A 147 1.35 1.75 6.49
CA TYR A 147 0.37 1.76 5.41
C TYR A 147 1.00 1.13 4.17
N GLY A 148 0.39 0.06 3.68
CA GLY A 148 0.89 -0.70 2.54
C GLY A 148 0.26 -0.35 1.19
N GLY A 149 -0.68 0.62 1.18
CA GLY A 149 -1.36 1.09 -0.03
C GLY A 149 -0.59 2.20 -0.75
N ASP A 150 -1.09 2.60 -1.90
CA ASP A 150 -0.56 3.67 -2.76
C ASP A 150 -1.49 4.88 -2.86
N ASP A 151 -2.61 4.89 -2.12
CA ASP A 151 -3.54 6.00 -2.08
C ASP A 151 -3.05 7.10 -1.11
N PRO A 152 -2.67 8.29 -1.60
CA PRO A 152 -2.14 9.36 -0.76
C PRO A 152 -3.20 9.94 0.19
N ILE A 153 -4.48 9.87 -0.16
CA ILE A 153 -5.57 10.37 0.70
C ILE A 153 -5.75 9.42 1.89
N GLU A 154 -5.82 8.13 1.61
CA GLU A 154 -5.90 7.11 2.67
C GLU A 154 -4.65 7.13 3.54
N ALA A 155 -3.45 7.25 2.94
CA ALA A 155 -2.19 7.39 3.67
C ALA A 155 -2.19 8.60 4.62
N ALA A 156 -2.74 9.74 4.20
CA ALA A 156 -2.89 10.92 5.04
C ALA A 156 -3.80 10.65 6.25
N CYS A 157 -4.89 9.92 6.06
CA CYS A 157 -5.78 9.52 7.16
C CYS A 157 -5.07 8.59 8.15
N TYR A 158 -4.33 7.59 7.66
CA TYR A 158 -3.51 6.72 8.50
C TYR A 158 -2.48 7.50 9.31
N ALA A 159 -1.72 8.37 8.65
CA ALA A 159 -0.71 9.20 9.28
C ALA A 159 -1.31 10.06 10.39
N TYR A 160 -2.42 10.73 10.12
CA TYR A 160 -3.09 11.57 11.11
C TYR A 160 -3.56 10.80 12.34
N MET A 161 -4.15 9.63 12.14
CA MET A 161 -4.58 8.76 13.23
C MET A 161 -3.40 8.27 14.06
N ALA A 162 -2.31 7.82 13.41
CA ALA A 162 -1.13 7.31 14.09
C ALA A 162 -0.32 8.41 14.80
N GLU A 163 -0.19 9.60 14.21
CA GLU A 163 0.70 10.63 14.73
C GLU A 163 0.01 11.68 15.60
N THR A 164 -1.30 11.86 15.42
CA THR A 164 -2.06 12.90 16.13
C THR A 164 -3.01 12.27 17.13
N VAL A 165 -3.96 11.46 16.67
CA VAL A 165 -5.03 10.92 17.51
C VAL A 165 -4.50 9.90 18.54
N SER A 166 -3.50 9.09 18.17
CA SER A 166 -2.88 8.12 19.09
C SER A 166 -2.33 8.75 20.36
N LYS A 167 -1.92 10.03 20.30
CA LYS A 167 -1.32 10.75 21.44
C LYS A 167 -2.33 11.14 22.52
N ASP A 168 -3.61 11.04 22.22
CA ASP A 168 -4.67 11.29 23.22
C ASP A 168 -4.86 10.08 24.16
N TYR A 169 -4.15 8.98 23.90
CA TYR A 169 -4.21 7.74 24.64
C TYR A 169 -2.92 7.42 25.39
N GLU A 170 -2.97 6.36 26.18
CA GLU A 170 -1.77 5.82 26.83
C GLU A 170 -0.76 5.40 25.74
N ALA A 171 0.46 5.90 25.85
CA ALA A 171 1.52 5.62 24.90
C ALA A 171 1.92 4.14 24.93
N ALA A 172 2.14 3.56 23.76
CA ALA A 172 2.55 2.19 23.58
C ALA A 172 3.67 2.09 22.53
N GLU A 173 4.16 0.88 22.30
CA GLU A 173 5.25 0.63 21.35
C GLU A 173 4.79 0.80 19.89
N TYR A 174 3.52 0.50 19.62
CA TYR A 174 2.95 0.52 18.27
C TYR A 174 1.59 1.21 18.28
N SER A 175 1.38 2.17 17.39
CA SER A 175 0.09 2.82 17.15
C SER A 175 -0.37 2.42 15.75
N ILE A 176 -1.41 1.60 15.69
CA ILE A 176 -1.88 1.01 14.43
C ILE A 176 -3.29 1.51 14.14
N PRO A 177 -3.46 2.39 13.13
CA PRO A 177 -4.78 2.85 12.71
C PRO A 177 -5.48 1.82 11.84
N THR A 178 -6.82 1.81 11.92
CA THR A 178 -7.67 1.13 10.95
C THR A 178 -8.59 2.17 10.31
N VAL A 179 -8.45 2.37 9.00
CA VAL A 179 -9.21 3.36 8.24
C VAL A 179 -10.30 2.67 7.44
N ASN A 180 -11.54 3.14 7.58
CA ASN A 180 -12.68 2.70 6.77
C ASN A 180 -13.32 3.91 6.11
N ILE A 181 -12.98 4.17 4.85
CA ILE A 181 -13.54 5.27 4.06
C ILE A 181 -14.93 4.88 3.58
N VAL A 182 -15.93 5.65 3.96
CA VAL A 182 -17.34 5.49 3.55
C VAL A 182 -17.63 6.28 2.28
N HIS A 183 -17.04 7.47 2.15
CA HIS A 183 -17.22 8.35 1.00
C HIS A 183 -16.10 9.38 0.92
N GLU A 184 -15.75 9.76 -0.31
CA GLU A 184 -14.82 10.85 -0.60
C GLU A 184 -15.50 11.91 -1.46
N ASP A 185 -15.43 13.16 -1.06
CA ASP A 185 -15.77 14.29 -1.93
C ASP A 185 -14.49 14.93 -2.47
N LEU A 186 -14.19 14.63 -3.72
CA LEU A 186 -13.01 15.12 -4.44
C LEU A 186 -13.29 16.44 -5.20
N THR A 187 -14.48 17.02 -5.04
CA THR A 187 -14.95 18.15 -5.85
C THR A 187 -14.62 19.51 -5.26
N GLN A 188 -14.19 19.58 -3.98
CA GLN A 188 -13.80 20.83 -3.34
C GLN A 188 -12.56 21.44 -4.03
N GLU A 189 -12.35 22.76 -3.94
CA GLU A 189 -11.29 23.42 -4.69
C GLU A 189 -9.89 23.12 -4.11
N ASP A 190 -9.74 23.20 -2.78
CA ASP A 190 -8.45 23.16 -2.09
C ASP A 190 -8.24 21.92 -1.23
N GLU A 191 -9.25 21.07 -1.07
CA GLU A 191 -9.21 19.93 -0.16
C GLU A 191 -10.00 18.73 -0.69
N TYR A 192 -9.73 17.56 -0.15
CA TYR A 192 -10.58 16.37 -0.23
C TYR A 192 -11.32 16.21 1.10
N LEU A 193 -12.62 15.90 1.07
CA LEU A 193 -13.38 15.57 2.26
C LEU A 193 -13.53 14.06 2.34
N VAL A 194 -12.91 13.46 3.35
CA VAL A 194 -12.86 12.01 3.54
C VAL A 194 -13.76 11.62 4.70
N TYR A 195 -14.92 11.09 4.38
CA TYR A 195 -15.90 10.61 5.34
C TYR A 195 -15.63 9.16 5.68
N GLY A 196 -15.43 8.86 6.95
CA GLY A 196 -15.04 7.51 7.33
C GLY A 196 -15.32 7.14 8.77
N ASP A 197 -14.98 5.89 9.07
CA ASP A 197 -14.96 5.33 10.41
C ASP A 197 -13.51 4.98 10.74
N PHE A 198 -12.87 5.83 11.55
CA PHE A 198 -11.44 5.81 11.80
C PHE A 198 -11.17 5.25 13.19
N TRP A 199 -10.30 4.26 13.27
CA TRP A 199 -9.89 3.62 14.51
C TRP A 199 -8.41 3.85 14.76
N ILE A 200 -8.03 3.91 16.01
CA ILE A 200 -6.64 3.85 16.44
C ILE A 200 -6.54 2.92 17.63
N GLU A 201 -5.62 1.99 17.58
CA GLU A 201 -5.28 1.13 18.70
C GLU A 201 -3.78 1.20 18.97
N ASN A 202 -3.43 1.34 20.24
CA ASN A 202 -2.06 1.33 20.73
C ASN A 202 -1.74 -0.02 21.34
N TYR A 203 -0.63 -0.62 20.93
CA TYR A 203 -0.23 -1.97 21.31
C TYR A 203 1.14 -1.99 21.96
N ASN A 204 1.33 -2.90 22.92
CA ASN A 204 2.63 -3.34 23.39
C ASN A 204 2.90 -4.78 22.96
N GLY A 205 4.16 -5.10 22.64
CA GLY A 205 4.57 -6.46 22.34
C GLY A 205 4.73 -7.30 23.61
N ASP A 206 4.20 -8.53 23.59
CA ASP A 206 4.40 -9.53 24.64
C ASP A 206 4.57 -10.91 23.98
N ASP A 207 5.81 -11.40 23.92
CA ASP A 207 6.22 -12.57 23.15
C ASP A 207 5.82 -12.44 21.66
N ASP A 208 4.88 -13.26 21.17
CA ASP A 208 4.38 -13.25 19.80
C ASP A 208 2.98 -12.59 19.68
N VAL A 209 2.55 -11.82 20.68
CA VAL A 209 1.24 -11.19 20.76
C VAL A 209 1.37 -9.67 20.87
N LEU A 210 0.66 -8.93 20.02
CA LEU A 210 0.39 -7.50 20.16
C LEU A 210 -0.78 -7.31 21.14
N LYS A 211 -0.53 -6.75 22.33
CA LYS A 211 -1.56 -6.47 23.32
C LYS A 211 -2.07 -5.04 23.20
N CYS A 212 -3.33 -4.87 22.88
CA CYS A 212 -3.98 -3.58 22.87
C CYS A 212 -4.09 -3.03 24.29
N VAL A 213 -3.54 -1.84 24.52
CA VAL A 213 -3.53 -1.18 25.83
C VAL A 213 -4.45 0.05 25.86
N SER A 214 -4.70 0.66 24.71
CA SER A 214 -5.60 1.81 24.60
C SER A 214 -6.00 2.01 23.15
N GLY A 215 -7.05 2.81 22.92
CA GLY A 215 -7.51 3.15 21.57
C GLY A 215 -8.94 3.62 21.56
N GLY A 216 -9.44 3.95 20.37
CA GLY A 216 -10.80 4.40 20.18
C GLY A 216 -11.23 4.49 18.74
N ASN A 217 -12.52 4.76 18.56
CA ASN A 217 -13.17 4.93 17.29
C ASN A 217 -13.61 6.38 17.10
N TYR A 218 -13.33 6.93 15.94
CA TYR A 218 -13.55 8.34 15.57
C TYR A 218 -14.25 8.43 14.21
N PRO A 219 -15.56 8.13 14.13
CA PRO A 219 -16.27 8.39 12.88
C PRO A 219 -16.34 9.89 12.61
N GLY A 220 -16.19 10.28 11.36
CA GLY A 220 -16.19 11.70 11.02
C GLY A 220 -15.79 12.03 9.60
N CYS A 221 -15.37 13.28 9.39
CA CYS A 221 -14.87 13.79 8.13
C CYS A 221 -13.47 14.41 8.31
N MET A 222 -12.46 13.84 7.67
CA MET A 222 -11.13 14.44 7.58
C MET A 222 -11.06 15.37 6.37
N HIS A 223 -10.45 16.53 6.56
CA HIS A 223 -10.14 17.52 5.54
C HIS A 223 -8.69 17.34 5.11
N VAL A 224 -8.47 16.80 3.91
CA VAL A 224 -7.12 16.51 3.40
C VAL A 224 -6.75 17.56 2.37
N SER A 225 -5.68 18.30 2.60
CA SER A 225 -5.15 19.32 1.68
C SER A 225 -4.77 18.70 0.33
N LYS A 226 -5.12 19.35 -0.77
CA LYS A 226 -4.70 18.94 -2.12
C LYS A 226 -3.25 19.28 -2.43
N ASP A 227 -2.67 20.22 -1.71
CA ASP A 227 -1.31 20.69 -1.97
C ASP A 227 -0.25 19.69 -1.46
N ASP A 228 -0.51 19.05 -0.30
CA ASP A 228 0.49 18.25 0.40
C ASP A 228 -0.07 17.01 1.10
N TYR A 229 -1.32 16.65 0.84
CA TYR A 229 -2.00 15.50 1.45
C TYR A 229 -1.94 15.48 2.99
N THR A 230 -1.88 16.66 3.64
CA THR A 230 -1.97 16.74 5.10
C THR A 230 -3.41 16.85 5.56
N VAL A 231 -3.76 16.23 6.69
CA VAL A 231 -5.06 16.43 7.33
C VAL A 231 -5.02 17.77 8.07
N THR A 232 -5.80 18.72 7.59
CA THR A 232 -5.86 20.09 8.13
C THR A 232 -6.93 20.28 9.20
N ALA A 233 -7.99 19.46 9.18
CA ALA A 233 -9.07 19.43 10.15
C ALA A 233 -9.69 18.03 10.22
N PHE A 234 -10.33 17.73 11.34
CA PHE A 234 -11.09 16.50 11.53
C PHE A 234 -12.40 16.79 12.29
N ASP A 235 -13.52 16.72 11.59
CA ASP A 235 -14.85 16.87 12.15
C ASP A 235 -15.31 15.52 12.70
N VAL A 236 -15.22 15.34 14.02
CA VAL A 236 -15.52 14.07 14.69
C VAL A 236 -16.98 14.04 15.14
N VAL A 237 -17.64 12.91 14.96
CA VAL A 237 -18.98 12.63 15.47
C VAL A 237 -18.96 12.67 17.01
N ALA A 238 -19.91 13.40 17.60
CA ALA A 238 -19.99 13.53 19.05
C ALA A 238 -20.47 12.24 19.72
N ASP A 239 -19.85 11.92 20.85
CA ASP A 239 -20.23 10.74 21.63
C ASP A 239 -21.58 10.82 22.33
N GLY A 240 -22.11 9.65 22.71
CA GLY A 240 -23.26 9.50 23.58
C GLY A 240 -24.56 10.00 22.97
N GLY A 241 -25.34 10.79 23.73
CA GLY A 241 -26.69 11.20 23.31
C GLY A 241 -26.76 12.10 22.08
N ASN A 242 -25.62 12.65 21.63
CA ASN A 242 -25.52 13.51 20.45
C ASN A 242 -25.00 12.77 19.22
N PHE A 243 -24.62 11.51 19.33
CA PHE A 243 -24.02 10.73 18.26
C PHE A 243 -24.83 10.82 16.96
N ASP A 244 -26.09 10.43 17.02
CA ASP A 244 -26.99 10.34 15.86
C ASP A 244 -27.21 11.69 15.17
N ALA A 245 -27.29 12.76 15.97
CA ALA A 245 -27.51 14.11 15.45
C ALA A 245 -26.25 14.65 14.74
N SER A 246 -25.09 14.51 15.36
CA SER A 246 -23.81 14.96 14.77
C SER A 246 -23.40 14.09 13.58
N ALA A 247 -23.63 12.78 13.62
CA ALA A 247 -23.37 11.90 12.49
C ALA A 247 -24.21 12.30 11.26
N LYS A 248 -25.50 12.61 11.46
CA LYS A 248 -26.34 13.13 10.37
C LYS A 248 -25.87 14.47 9.82
N GLU A 249 -25.38 15.33 10.69
CA GLU A 249 -24.84 16.63 10.27
C GLU A 249 -23.56 16.46 9.44
N ILE A 250 -22.64 15.61 9.89
CA ILE A 250 -21.34 15.40 9.24
C ILE A 250 -21.51 14.60 7.94
N PHE A 251 -22.15 13.44 7.98
CA PHE A 251 -22.26 12.54 6.83
C PHE A 251 -23.34 12.94 5.81
N GLY A 252 -24.30 13.77 6.19
CA GLY A 252 -25.33 14.26 5.27
C GLY A 252 -26.05 13.13 4.52
N GLU A 253 -25.96 13.14 3.20
CA GLU A 253 -26.57 12.11 2.32
C GLU A 253 -25.90 10.74 2.45
N ASN A 254 -24.67 10.66 2.97
CA ASN A 254 -23.92 9.43 3.19
C ASN A 254 -24.20 8.79 4.56
N TYR A 255 -25.10 9.36 5.36
CA TYR A 255 -25.40 8.89 6.71
C TYR A 255 -25.86 7.43 6.77
N ASP A 256 -26.73 7.00 5.86
CA ASP A 256 -27.24 5.62 5.84
C ASP A 256 -26.13 4.61 5.48
N SER A 257 -25.22 4.97 4.60
CA SER A 257 -24.03 4.17 4.28
C SER A 257 -23.11 4.08 5.49
N PHE A 258 -22.83 5.20 6.15
CA PHE A 258 -22.04 5.23 7.38
C PHE A 258 -22.63 4.32 8.46
N VAL A 259 -23.92 4.42 8.76
CA VAL A 259 -24.57 3.59 9.80
C VAL A 259 -24.46 2.10 9.46
N THR A 260 -24.55 1.74 8.19
CA THR A 260 -24.42 0.36 7.74
C THR A 260 -23.00 -0.16 7.99
N GLU A 261 -21.98 0.60 7.57
CA GLU A 261 -20.55 0.24 7.75
C GLU A 261 -20.15 0.24 9.23
N HIS A 262 -20.51 1.30 9.95
CA HIS A 262 -20.22 1.43 11.39
C HIS A 262 -20.85 0.30 12.23
N GLY A 263 -22.05 -0.14 11.86
CA GLY A 263 -22.76 -1.22 12.57
C GLY A 263 -22.35 -2.63 12.17
N ASP A 264 -21.47 -2.81 11.18
CA ASP A 264 -21.01 -4.13 10.75
C ASP A 264 -19.79 -4.58 11.56
N ASP A 265 -20.05 -5.09 12.75
CA ASP A 265 -19.01 -5.57 13.68
C ASP A 265 -18.11 -6.65 13.08
N GLU A 266 -18.62 -7.48 12.16
CA GLU A 266 -17.87 -8.59 11.57
C GLU A 266 -16.87 -8.05 10.55
N SER A 267 -17.31 -7.19 9.66
CA SER A 267 -16.43 -6.49 8.69
C SER A 267 -15.41 -5.60 9.39
N ASN A 268 -15.78 -4.90 10.45
CA ASN A 268 -14.86 -4.04 11.20
C ASN A 268 -13.75 -4.86 11.91
N LYS A 269 -14.07 -6.02 12.48
CA LYS A 269 -13.08 -6.94 13.06
C LYS A 269 -12.15 -7.50 12.00
N GLU A 270 -12.69 -7.88 10.85
CA GLU A 270 -11.88 -8.39 9.74
C GLU A 270 -10.93 -7.32 9.19
N ARG A 271 -11.42 -6.10 8.98
CA ARG A 271 -10.63 -4.95 8.53
C ARG A 271 -9.48 -4.67 9.50
N ARG A 272 -9.76 -4.61 10.81
CA ARG A 272 -8.73 -4.47 11.85
C ARG A 272 -7.69 -5.58 11.77
N LYS A 273 -8.13 -6.85 11.64
CA LYS A 273 -7.22 -7.98 11.53
C LYS A 273 -6.31 -7.85 10.31
N VAL A 274 -6.85 -7.49 9.15
CA VAL A 274 -6.07 -7.24 7.92
C VAL A 274 -5.04 -6.14 8.17
N THR A 275 -5.48 -4.98 8.67
CA THR A 275 -4.60 -3.83 8.92
C THR A 275 -3.46 -4.16 9.89
N VAL A 276 -3.75 -4.82 11.01
CA VAL A 276 -2.71 -5.22 11.98
C VAL A 276 -1.76 -6.24 11.38
N SER A 277 -2.27 -7.17 10.55
CA SER A 277 -1.44 -8.15 9.85
C SER A 277 -0.48 -7.47 8.86
N ASP A 278 -1.00 -6.54 8.07
CA ASP A 278 -0.20 -5.78 7.10
C ASP A 278 0.87 -4.96 7.80
N TYR A 279 0.53 -4.28 8.90
CA TYR A 279 1.48 -3.54 9.71
C TYR A 279 2.62 -4.44 10.22
N VAL A 280 2.28 -5.60 10.77
CA VAL A 280 3.26 -6.57 11.30
C VAL A 280 4.16 -7.11 10.19
N ASN A 281 3.57 -7.48 9.05
CA ASN A 281 4.30 -8.03 7.91
C ASN A 281 5.22 -6.99 7.25
N LEU A 282 4.73 -5.78 6.98
CA LEU A 282 5.51 -4.70 6.37
C LEU A 282 6.71 -4.28 7.22
N ASN A 283 6.53 -4.28 8.54
CA ASN A 283 7.59 -3.91 9.49
C ASN A 283 8.43 -5.10 9.98
N ASN A 284 8.17 -6.32 9.51
CA ASN A 284 8.87 -7.56 9.90
C ASN A 284 8.92 -7.75 11.43
N LEU A 285 7.82 -7.50 12.14
CA LEU A 285 7.79 -7.49 13.60
C LEU A 285 7.69 -8.90 14.24
N GLY A 286 7.29 -9.91 13.48
CA GLY A 286 7.26 -11.30 13.92
C GLY A 286 6.15 -11.66 14.91
N PHE A 287 5.18 -10.78 15.16
CA PHE A 287 3.99 -11.10 15.94
C PHE A 287 3.06 -12.01 15.15
N LYS A 288 2.40 -12.94 15.88
CA LYS A 288 1.46 -13.89 15.29
C LYS A 288 0.01 -13.61 15.66
N TYR A 289 -0.20 -12.86 16.71
CA TYR A 289 -1.50 -12.59 17.28
C TYR A 289 -1.61 -11.12 17.68
N TYR A 290 -2.85 -10.60 17.73
CA TYR A 290 -3.19 -9.43 18.53
C TYR A 290 -4.25 -9.78 19.57
N GLN A 291 -4.35 -9.02 20.65
CA GLN A 291 -5.24 -9.33 21.75
C GLN A 291 -5.74 -8.06 22.45
N ASP A 292 -7.05 -7.97 22.62
CA ASP A 292 -7.68 -6.98 23.50
C ASP A 292 -7.75 -7.51 24.94
N GLU A 293 -7.76 -6.61 25.94
CA GLU A 293 -7.85 -6.98 27.34
C GLU A 293 -9.13 -7.81 27.60
N GLY A 294 -8.95 -8.99 28.19
CA GLY A 294 -10.04 -9.90 28.55
C GLY A 294 -10.60 -10.76 27.42
N TRP A 295 -10.03 -10.70 26.23
CA TRP A 295 -10.42 -11.51 25.07
C TRP A 295 -9.33 -12.51 24.69
N ASP A 296 -9.71 -13.55 23.93
CA ASP A 296 -8.75 -14.51 23.37
C ASP A 296 -7.92 -13.84 22.26
N PRO A 297 -6.63 -14.24 22.09
CA PRO A 297 -5.80 -13.76 21.01
C PRO A 297 -6.39 -14.06 19.63
N VAL A 298 -6.31 -13.10 18.71
CA VAL A 298 -6.73 -13.24 17.32
C VAL A 298 -5.48 -13.48 16.48
N GLU A 299 -5.47 -14.57 15.72
CA GLU A 299 -4.37 -14.93 14.82
C GLU A 299 -4.29 -13.97 13.64
N LEU A 300 -3.09 -13.45 13.39
CA LEU A 300 -2.80 -12.55 12.25
C LEU A 300 -2.64 -13.34 10.95
N TYR A 301 -2.81 -12.66 9.83
CA TYR A 301 -2.45 -13.18 8.53
C TYR A 301 -0.93 -13.04 8.33
N HIS A 302 -0.29 -14.11 7.92
CA HIS A 302 1.13 -14.12 7.63
C HIS A 302 1.37 -14.07 6.12
N ALA A 303 2.45 -13.41 5.74
CA ALA A 303 2.89 -13.46 4.35
C ALA A 303 3.16 -14.91 3.93
N PRO A 304 2.81 -15.32 2.70
CA PRO A 304 3.05 -16.68 2.22
C PRO A 304 4.55 -17.01 2.30
N GLY A 305 4.96 -17.89 3.22
CA GLY A 305 6.33 -18.39 3.34
C GLY A 305 6.93 -18.42 4.73
N GLU A 306 6.26 -17.91 5.76
CA GLU A 306 6.68 -18.04 7.17
C GLU A 306 5.85 -19.11 7.88
N GLU A 307 6.27 -20.39 7.78
CA GLU A 307 5.88 -21.47 8.69
C GLU A 307 7.04 -21.81 9.64
#